data_450577a546b1b29ba8d6d451ba96c02d
#
_entry.id   450577a546b1b29ba8d6d451ba96c02d
#
_cell.length_a   1.000
_cell.length_b   1.000
_cell.length_c   1.000
_cell.angle_alpha   90.00
_cell.angle_beta   90.00
_cell.angle_gamma   90.00
#
_symmetry.space_group_name_H-M   'P 1'
#
loop_
_entity.id
_entity.type
_entity.pdbx_description
1 polymer ?
#
loop_
_entity_poly.entity_id
_entity_poly.type
_entity_poly.pdbx_seq_one_letter_code
_entity_poly.pdbx_strand_id
1 'polypeptide(L)'
;MKFLSKYTIRPEHRNDAIKRFIDTGAQPPEGVKLIGRWHDMGNRTGYSLVEADDAVAMGKFSQQWTDLLTIESHVVIDDEEFTKVLG
;
A
#
# COMPACT_ATOMS: atom_id res chain seq x y z
N MET A 1 2.39 11.84 -5.84
CA MET A 1 2.71 11.67 -4.41
C MET A 1 3.11 10.22 -4.14
N LYS A 2 4.18 10.03 -3.41
CA LYS A 2 4.61 8.68 -3.03
C LYS A 2 4.06 8.32 -1.66
N PHE A 3 3.53 7.10 -1.55
CA PHE A 3 3.03 6.57 -0.29
C PHE A 3 3.78 5.29 0.04
N LEU A 4 4.40 5.27 1.21
CA LEU A 4 4.99 4.06 1.78
C LEU A 4 4.01 3.49 2.78
N SER A 5 3.57 2.26 2.55
CA SER A 5 2.53 1.64 3.34
C SER A 5 2.99 0.34 3.98
N LYS A 6 2.48 0.09 5.17
CA LYS A 6 2.60 -1.21 5.84
C LYS A 6 1.20 -1.78 5.98
N TYR A 7 1.01 -3.02 5.55
CA TYR A 7 -0.23 -3.73 5.82
C TYR A 7 0.00 -4.81 6.88
N THR A 8 -1.04 -5.10 7.65
CA THR A 8 -1.05 -6.23 8.59
C THR A 8 -2.34 -7.01 8.35
N ILE A 9 -2.22 -8.31 8.13
CA ILE A 9 -3.36 -9.19 7.98
C ILE A 9 -3.78 -9.67 9.36
N ARG A 10 -5.03 -9.42 9.75
CA ARG A 10 -5.57 -9.96 10.98
C ARG A 10 -5.71 -11.48 10.85
N PRO A 11 -5.33 -12.25 11.88
CA PRO A 11 -5.31 -13.73 11.77
C PRO A 11 -6.64 -14.32 11.28
N GLU A 12 -7.77 -13.79 11.73
CA GLU A 12 -9.10 -14.27 11.36
C GLU A 12 -9.46 -13.99 9.89
N HIS A 13 -8.73 -13.08 9.23
CA HIS A 13 -8.94 -12.72 7.82
C HIS A 13 -7.87 -13.24 6.89
N ARG A 14 -6.91 -14.03 7.41
CA ARG A 14 -5.76 -14.47 6.63
C ARG A 14 -6.15 -15.15 5.32
N ASN A 15 -7.04 -16.13 5.40
CA ASN A 15 -7.41 -16.92 4.22
C ASN A 15 -8.17 -16.09 3.20
N ASP A 16 -9.03 -15.19 3.65
CA ASP A 16 -9.79 -14.31 2.76
C ASP A 16 -8.87 -13.30 2.08
N ALA A 17 -7.88 -12.77 2.79
CA ALA A 17 -6.91 -11.83 2.23
C ALA A 17 -6.05 -12.51 1.16
N ILE A 18 -5.56 -13.72 1.43
CA ILE A 18 -4.76 -14.48 0.46
C ILE A 18 -5.60 -14.82 -0.78
N LYS A 19 -6.85 -15.23 -0.59
CA LYS A 19 -7.75 -15.55 -1.71
C LYS A 19 -7.98 -14.33 -2.59
N ARG A 20 -8.25 -13.16 -1.98
CA ARG A 20 -8.45 -11.92 -2.75
C ARG A 20 -7.19 -11.55 -3.52
N PHE A 21 -6.02 -11.69 -2.91
CA PHE A 21 -4.76 -11.42 -3.61
C PHE A 21 -4.59 -12.33 -4.81
N ILE A 22 -4.85 -13.63 -4.66
CA ILE A 22 -4.75 -14.59 -5.77
C ILE A 22 -5.75 -14.24 -6.87
N ASP A 23 -6.99 -13.91 -6.51
CA ASP A 23 -8.06 -13.65 -7.47
C ASP A 23 -7.87 -12.33 -8.23
N THR A 24 -7.30 -11.32 -7.58
CA THR A 24 -7.22 -9.96 -8.15
C THR A 24 -5.81 -9.50 -8.47
N GLY A 25 -4.78 -10.18 -7.94
CA GLY A 25 -3.40 -9.73 -8.01
C GLY A 25 -3.13 -8.47 -7.20
N ALA A 26 -4.10 -8.01 -6.41
CA ALA A 26 -4.02 -6.74 -5.66
C ALA A 26 -3.54 -5.58 -6.54
N GLN A 27 -4.07 -5.51 -7.76
CA GLN A 27 -3.70 -4.46 -8.70
C GLN A 27 -4.25 -3.12 -8.22
N PRO A 28 -3.44 -2.04 -8.25
CA PRO A 28 -3.93 -0.74 -7.88
C PRO A 28 -4.95 -0.21 -8.90
N PRO A 29 -5.90 0.63 -8.45
CA PRO A 29 -6.84 1.27 -9.37
C PRO A 29 -6.17 2.35 -10.20
N GLU A 30 -6.92 2.92 -11.14
CA GLU A 30 -6.46 4.05 -11.94
C GLU A 30 -5.98 5.19 -11.02
N GLY A 31 -4.90 5.85 -11.41
CA GLY A 31 -4.31 6.93 -10.63
C GLY A 31 -3.29 6.47 -9.59
N VAL A 32 -3.06 5.17 -9.46
CA VAL A 32 -2.05 4.61 -8.55
C VAL A 32 -1.14 3.66 -9.31
N LYS A 33 0.17 3.87 -9.22
CA LYS A 33 1.18 3.01 -9.82
C LYS A 33 1.97 2.31 -8.72
N LEU A 34 1.98 0.99 -8.75
CA LEU A 34 2.78 0.19 -7.83
C LEU A 34 4.25 0.25 -8.24
N ILE A 35 5.10 0.77 -7.37
CA ILE A 35 6.55 0.81 -7.57
C ILE A 35 7.17 -0.49 -7.07
N GLY A 36 6.77 -0.96 -5.89
CA GLY A 36 7.23 -2.20 -5.33
C GLY A 36 6.35 -2.68 -4.20
N ARG A 37 6.35 -3.99 -3.96
CA ARG A 37 5.60 -4.59 -2.87
C ARG A 37 6.34 -5.82 -2.36
N TRP A 38 6.45 -5.94 -1.04
CA TRP A 38 7.16 -7.01 -0.39
C TRP A 38 6.30 -7.59 0.74
N HIS A 39 6.40 -8.90 0.95
CA HIS A 39 5.58 -9.60 1.92
C HIS A 39 6.46 -10.25 2.99
N ASP A 40 6.19 -9.93 4.24
CA ASP A 40 6.83 -10.56 5.39
C ASP A 40 5.90 -11.69 5.87
N MET A 41 6.15 -12.89 5.36
CA MET A 41 5.28 -14.04 5.59
C MET A 41 5.28 -14.49 7.05
N GLY A 42 6.37 -14.28 7.76
CA GLY A 42 6.48 -14.69 9.17
C GLY A 42 5.62 -13.87 10.12
N ASN A 43 5.22 -12.66 9.70
CA ASN A 43 4.52 -11.71 10.56
C ASN A 43 3.15 -11.27 10.02
N ARG A 44 2.68 -11.86 8.95
CA ARG A 44 1.44 -11.48 8.27
C ARG A 44 1.41 -9.99 7.91
N THR A 45 2.55 -9.45 7.56
CA THR A 45 2.70 -8.04 7.21
C THR A 45 3.32 -7.90 5.83
N GLY A 46 3.27 -6.71 5.29
CA GLY A 46 3.97 -6.39 4.06
C GLY A 46 4.11 -4.89 3.90
N TYR A 47 4.83 -4.53 2.86
CA TYR A 47 5.20 -3.14 2.60
C TYR A 47 4.98 -2.87 1.12
N SER A 48 4.52 -1.67 0.81
CA SER A 48 4.40 -1.23 -0.58
C SER A 48 4.85 0.21 -0.74
N LEU A 49 5.37 0.51 -1.91
CA LEU A 49 5.64 1.87 -2.33
C LEU A 49 4.84 2.11 -3.60
N VAL A 50 4.01 3.15 -3.58
CA VAL A 50 3.20 3.52 -4.73
C VAL A 50 3.38 4.99 -5.06
N GLU A 51 3.19 5.31 -6.33
CA GLU A 51 3.01 6.67 -6.81
C GLU A 51 1.52 6.86 -7.09
N ALA A 52 0.88 7.81 -6.42
CA ALA A 52 -0.53 8.12 -6.62
C ALA A 52 -0.69 9.56 -7.07
N ASP A 53 -1.72 9.84 -7.87
CA ASP A 53 -1.99 11.18 -8.38
C ASP A 53 -2.29 12.14 -7.22
N ASP A 54 -3.05 11.65 -6.24
CA ASP A 54 -3.43 12.44 -5.06
C ASP A 54 -3.88 11.50 -3.92
N ALA A 55 -4.29 12.10 -2.81
CA ALA A 55 -4.74 11.33 -1.64
C ALA A 55 -6.07 10.60 -1.91
N VAL A 56 -6.91 11.11 -2.79
CA VAL A 56 -8.18 10.44 -3.15
C VAL A 56 -7.89 9.14 -3.88
N ALA A 57 -6.97 9.17 -4.87
CA ALA A 57 -6.57 7.96 -5.59
C ALA A 57 -5.99 6.91 -4.62
N MET A 58 -5.13 7.33 -3.70
CA MET A 58 -4.57 6.42 -2.69
C MET A 58 -5.66 5.87 -1.77
N GLY A 59 -6.63 6.69 -1.37
CA GLY A 59 -7.76 6.26 -0.56
C GLY A 59 -8.60 5.20 -1.25
N LYS A 60 -8.81 5.32 -2.55
CA LYS A 60 -9.52 4.31 -3.35
C LYS A 60 -8.78 2.96 -3.35
N PHE A 61 -7.47 2.99 -3.38
CA PHE A 61 -6.69 1.77 -3.29
C PHE A 61 -6.80 1.14 -1.89
N SER A 62 -6.56 1.93 -0.87
CA SER A 62 -6.56 1.45 0.52
C SER A 62 -7.92 0.85 0.92
N GLN A 63 -9.02 1.52 0.58
CA GLN A 63 -10.35 1.08 0.98
C GLN A 63 -10.75 -0.26 0.36
N GLN A 64 -10.11 -0.70 -0.70
CA GLN A 64 -10.36 -2.03 -1.27
C GLN A 64 -9.92 -3.17 -0.34
N TRP A 65 -9.11 -2.87 0.67
CA TRP A 65 -8.47 -3.86 1.53
C TRP A 65 -8.72 -3.68 3.01
N THR A 66 -9.26 -2.54 3.46
CA THR A 66 -9.38 -2.25 4.89
C THR A 66 -10.40 -3.12 5.62
N ASP A 67 -11.22 -3.86 4.92
CA ASP A 67 -12.08 -4.88 5.52
C ASP A 67 -11.29 -6.09 6.06
N LEU A 68 -10.14 -6.41 5.44
CA LEU A 68 -9.32 -7.56 5.80
C LEU A 68 -7.99 -7.19 6.43
N LEU A 69 -7.46 -6.00 6.11
CA LEU A 69 -6.14 -5.55 6.51
C LEU A 69 -6.22 -4.30 7.38
N THR A 70 -5.26 -4.19 8.28
CA THR A 70 -4.91 -2.90 8.87
C THR A 70 -3.82 -2.28 8.00
N ILE A 71 -4.03 -1.07 7.54
CA ILE A 71 -3.09 -0.38 6.64
C ILE A 71 -2.62 0.92 7.30
N GLU A 72 -1.29 1.10 7.30
CA GLU A 72 -0.65 2.32 7.73
C GLU A 72 0.08 2.90 6.54
N SER A 73 -0.26 4.13 6.14
CA SER A 73 0.30 4.77 4.95
C SER A 73 0.92 6.11 5.30
N HIS A 74 2.09 6.37 4.74
CA HIS A 74 2.82 7.61 4.95
C HIS A 74 3.17 8.25 3.61
N VAL A 75 2.94 9.56 3.50
CA VAL A 75 3.46 10.34 2.37
C VAL A 75 4.96 10.47 2.57
N VAL A 76 5.72 10.08 1.57
CA VAL A 76 7.18 10.14 1.61
C VAL A 76 7.71 10.90 0.40
N ILE A 77 8.90 11.45 0.55
CA ILE A 77 9.60 12.13 -0.54
C ILE A 77 10.99 11.51 -0.68
N ASP A 78 11.54 11.56 -1.89
CA ASP A 78 12.89 11.07 -2.15
C ASP A 78 13.94 12.15 -1.84
N ASP A 79 15.20 11.81 -2.03
CA ASP A 79 16.32 12.73 -1.76
C ASP A 79 16.26 14.00 -2.59
N GLU A 80 15.86 13.90 -3.85
CA GLU A 80 15.72 15.06 -4.73
C GLU A 80 14.68 16.03 -4.22
N GLU A 81 13.51 15.50 -3.85
CA GLU A 81 12.44 16.30 -3.27
C GLU A 81 12.82 16.87 -1.90
N PHE A 82 13.52 16.05 -1.10
CA PHE A 82 14.01 16.50 0.22
C PHE A 82 14.96 17.68 0.09
N THR A 83 15.82 17.67 -0.91
CA THR A 83 16.72 18.78 -1.19
C THR A 83 15.95 20.08 -1.44
N LYS A 84 14.80 20.01 -2.10
CA LYS A 84 13.94 21.17 -2.32
C LYS A 84 13.34 21.72 -1.02
N VAL A 85 13.03 20.83 -0.07
CA VAL A 85 12.54 21.24 1.26
C VAL A 85 13.62 21.99 2.04
N LEU A 86 14.87 21.59 1.87
CA LEU A 86 15.99 22.18 2.60
C LEU A 86 16.39 23.57 2.07
N GLY A 87 15.88 23.96 0.95
CA GLY A 87 16.08 25.28 0.45
C GLY A 87 16.75 25.47 -0.84
#